data_54b34193cae5b2dfd2debef95a59f493
#
_entry.id   54b34193cae5b2dfd2debef95a59f493
#
_cell.length_a   1.000
_cell.length_b   1.000
_cell.length_c   1.000
_cell.angle_alpha   90.00
_cell.angle_beta   90.00
_cell.angle_gamma   90.00
#
_symmetry.space_group_name_H-M   'P 1'
#
loop_
_entity.id
_entity.type
_entity.pdbx_description
1 polymer ?
#
loop_
_entity_poly.entity_id
_entity_poly.type
_entity_poly.pdbx_seq_one_letter_code
_entity_poly.pdbx_strand_id
1 'polypeptide(L)'
;MPFESSLPLVVACLLGAVIGFFVWLRVQTRWLLAVATLLAVVGVGCFVADRVIETDREYLLALFPRLARAAERQEVSTIMAALDPDLRPLREEAEKVLKQVRPTEVAITSVDVAVEPAKMPPKAVANLIVRVTGNVIDKGTPGTVLVGVKVLLHKKHGRWLVKDAEGEQVRPGTNR
;
A
#
# COMPACT_ATOMS: atom_id res chain seq x y z
N MET A 1 7.01 11.64 -10.29
CA MET A 1 7.68 10.39 -10.69
C MET A 1 6.98 9.86 -11.92
N PRO A 2 7.67 9.55 -13.04
CA PRO A 2 7.01 9.40 -14.35
C PRO A 2 6.43 8.00 -14.65
N PHE A 3 6.22 7.13 -13.68
CA PHE A 3 5.78 5.75 -13.90
C PHE A 3 4.41 5.40 -13.28
N GLU A 4 3.64 6.38 -12.83
CA GLU A 4 2.34 6.12 -12.20
C GLU A 4 1.18 5.87 -13.16
N SER A 5 1.39 5.92 -14.47
CA SER A 5 0.35 5.51 -15.42
C SER A 5 0.97 4.96 -16.71
N SER A 6 1.08 3.64 -16.81
CA SER A 6 1.31 2.94 -18.08
C SER A 6 0.10 3.08 -19.03
N LEU A 7 -1.04 3.56 -18.52
CA LEU A 7 -2.26 3.83 -19.27
C LEU A 7 -2.04 4.57 -20.60
N PRO A 8 -1.32 5.72 -20.68
CA PRO A 8 -1.12 6.40 -21.97
C PRO A 8 -0.29 5.58 -22.94
N LEU A 9 0.66 4.79 -22.47
CA LEU A 9 1.50 3.93 -23.31
C LEU A 9 0.69 2.75 -23.86
N VAL A 10 -0.14 2.12 -23.02
CA VAL A 10 -1.06 1.04 -23.45
C VAL A 10 -2.05 1.56 -24.49
N VAL A 11 -2.65 2.73 -24.25
CA VAL A 11 -3.57 3.37 -25.18
C VAL A 11 -2.89 3.68 -26.51
N ALA A 12 -1.67 4.23 -26.48
CA ALA A 12 -0.89 4.53 -27.67
C ALA A 12 -0.57 3.26 -28.48
N CYS A 13 -0.18 2.16 -27.83
CA CYS A 13 0.08 0.87 -28.48
C CYS A 13 -1.18 0.30 -29.12
N LEU A 14 -2.33 0.34 -28.42
CA LEU A 14 -3.60 -0.16 -28.95
C LEU A 14 -4.10 0.68 -30.12
N LEU A 15 -4.02 2.01 -30.05
CA LEU A 15 -4.36 2.89 -31.16
C LEU A 15 -3.46 2.63 -32.37
N GLY A 16 -2.14 2.48 -32.16
CA GLY A 16 -1.19 2.14 -33.19
C GLY A 16 -1.51 0.80 -33.87
N ALA A 17 -1.91 -0.21 -33.07
CA ALA A 17 -2.34 -1.51 -33.61
C ALA A 17 -3.59 -1.39 -34.47
N VAL A 18 -4.60 -0.62 -34.03
CA VAL A 18 -5.85 -0.40 -34.78
C VAL A 18 -5.56 0.34 -36.10
N ILE A 19 -4.79 1.42 -36.05
CA ILE A 19 -4.42 2.17 -37.26
C ILE A 19 -3.62 1.30 -38.21
N GLY A 20 -2.63 0.55 -37.72
CA GLY A 20 -1.84 -0.39 -38.50
C GLY A 20 -2.70 -1.47 -39.19
N PHE A 21 -3.71 -1.97 -38.48
CA PHE A 21 -4.66 -2.92 -39.02
C PHE A 21 -5.52 -2.32 -40.18
N PHE A 22 -6.02 -1.07 -40.00
CA PHE A 22 -6.76 -0.39 -41.06
C PHE A 22 -5.92 -0.10 -42.30
N VAL A 23 -4.65 0.32 -42.10
CA VAL A 23 -3.71 0.53 -43.22
C VAL A 23 -3.40 -0.79 -43.91
N TRP A 24 -3.24 -1.88 -43.16
CA TRP A 24 -3.05 -3.22 -43.75
C TRP A 24 -4.22 -3.66 -44.65
N LEU A 25 -5.45 -3.39 -44.25
CA LEU A 25 -6.63 -3.72 -45.07
C LEU A 25 -6.58 -3.03 -46.44
N ARG A 26 -5.92 -1.86 -46.56
CA ARG A 26 -5.77 -1.13 -47.82
C ARG A 26 -4.55 -1.57 -48.63
N VAL A 27 -3.44 -1.84 -47.97
CA VAL A 27 -2.14 -2.07 -48.65
C VAL A 27 -1.82 -3.55 -48.77
N GLN A 28 -2.44 -4.42 -48.00
CA GLN A 28 -2.29 -5.90 -47.94
C GLN A 28 -0.84 -6.40 -47.78
N THR A 29 0.05 -5.59 -47.22
CA THR A 29 1.45 -5.93 -47.03
C THR A 29 1.61 -6.73 -45.76
N ARG A 30 2.17 -7.93 -45.82
CA ARG A 30 2.35 -8.86 -44.69
C ARG A 30 3.14 -8.26 -43.51
N TRP A 31 4.05 -7.33 -43.79
CA TRP A 31 4.85 -6.60 -42.78
C TRP A 31 3.98 -5.73 -41.86
N LEU A 32 2.99 -5.03 -42.41
CA LEU A 32 2.07 -4.19 -41.64
C LEU A 32 1.22 -5.00 -40.68
N LEU A 33 0.79 -6.17 -41.10
CA LEU A 33 0.07 -7.10 -40.22
C LEU A 33 0.95 -7.57 -39.06
N ALA A 34 2.22 -7.93 -39.32
CA ALA A 34 3.15 -8.36 -38.30
C ALA A 34 3.41 -7.25 -37.27
N VAL A 35 3.59 -6.00 -37.71
CA VAL A 35 3.79 -4.84 -36.81
C VAL A 35 2.53 -4.56 -35.98
N ALA A 36 1.35 -4.57 -36.60
CA ALA A 36 0.09 -4.35 -35.88
C ALA A 36 -0.16 -5.42 -34.82
N THR A 37 0.11 -6.70 -35.13
CA THR A 37 0.01 -7.80 -34.18
C THR A 37 1.01 -7.68 -33.04
N LEU A 38 2.26 -7.29 -33.32
CA LEU A 38 3.28 -7.07 -32.32
C LEU A 38 2.86 -5.96 -31.33
N LEU A 39 2.36 -4.82 -31.86
CA LEU A 39 1.89 -3.71 -31.03
C LEU A 39 0.70 -4.12 -30.15
N ALA A 40 -0.23 -4.93 -30.70
CA ALA A 40 -1.36 -5.46 -29.95
C ALA A 40 -0.89 -6.37 -28.80
N VAL A 41 0.05 -7.29 -29.07
CA VAL A 41 0.60 -8.21 -28.05
C VAL A 41 1.34 -7.44 -26.97
N VAL A 42 2.16 -6.46 -27.34
CA VAL A 42 2.87 -5.60 -26.38
C VAL A 42 1.88 -4.79 -25.53
N GLY A 43 0.86 -4.18 -26.16
CA GLY A 43 -0.16 -3.40 -25.45
C GLY A 43 -0.95 -4.25 -24.44
N VAL A 44 -1.38 -5.44 -24.85
CA VAL A 44 -2.07 -6.40 -23.96
C VAL A 44 -1.13 -6.90 -22.87
N GLY A 45 0.12 -7.21 -23.21
CA GLY A 45 1.13 -7.65 -22.24
C GLY A 45 1.38 -6.60 -21.14
N CYS A 46 1.54 -5.34 -21.50
CA CYS A 46 1.68 -4.23 -20.55
C CYS A 46 0.43 -4.06 -19.68
N PHE A 47 -0.76 -4.16 -20.28
CA PHE A 47 -2.01 -4.06 -19.53
C PHE A 47 -2.20 -5.19 -18.52
N VAL A 48 -1.85 -6.42 -18.90
CA VAL A 48 -1.92 -7.58 -17.99
C VAL A 48 -0.86 -7.44 -16.89
N ALA A 49 0.36 -7.03 -17.24
CA ALA A 49 1.40 -6.80 -16.24
C ALA A 49 0.99 -5.78 -15.18
N ASP A 50 0.39 -4.66 -15.59
CA ASP A 50 -0.12 -3.64 -14.66
C ASP A 50 -1.23 -4.18 -13.73
N ARG A 51 -2.05 -5.10 -14.22
CA ARG A 51 -3.14 -5.68 -13.42
C ARG A 51 -2.68 -6.79 -12.48
N VAL A 52 -1.61 -7.50 -12.84
CA VAL A 52 -1.13 -8.67 -12.08
C VAL A 52 -0.02 -8.29 -11.11
N ILE A 53 0.78 -7.29 -11.46
CA ILE A 53 1.87 -6.83 -10.60
C ILE A 53 1.31 -5.82 -9.61
N GLU A 54 0.93 -6.31 -8.44
CA GLU A 54 0.63 -5.44 -7.30
C GLU A 54 1.91 -4.69 -6.90
N THR A 55 1.89 -3.37 -7.02
CA THR A 55 3.05 -2.57 -6.64
C THR A 55 3.25 -2.63 -5.12
N ASP A 56 4.49 -2.54 -4.67
CA ASP A 56 4.81 -2.52 -3.23
C ASP A 56 4.01 -1.44 -2.48
N ARG A 57 3.73 -0.32 -3.16
CA ARG A 57 2.90 0.77 -2.61
C ARG A 57 1.44 0.37 -2.42
N GLU A 58 0.84 -0.29 -3.41
CA GLU A 58 -0.56 -0.78 -3.32
C GLU A 58 -0.72 -1.84 -2.24
N TYR A 59 0.26 -2.75 -2.17
CA TYR A 59 0.30 -3.74 -1.09
C TYR A 59 0.30 -3.08 0.29
N LEU A 60 1.15 -2.06 0.50
CA LEU A 60 1.23 -1.33 1.76
C LEU A 60 -0.06 -0.55 2.06
N LEU A 61 -0.65 0.09 1.05
CA LEU A 61 -1.94 0.77 1.20
C LEU A 61 -3.06 -0.19 1.60
N ALA A 62 -3.04 -1.44 1.10
CA ALA A 62 -4.01 -2.47 1.49
C ALA A 62 -3.70 -3.12 2.85
N LEU A 63 -2.43 -3.11 3.28
CA LEU A 63 -1.99 -3.66 4.56
C LEU A 63 -2.58 -2.90 5.75
N PHE A 64 -2.52 -1.56 5.73
CA PHE A 64 -2.95 -0.75 6.88
C PHE A 64 -4.42 -0.91 7.26
N PRO A 65 -5.39 -0.88 6.32
CA PRO A 65 -6.79 -1.17 6.66
C PRO A 65 -7.02 -2.58 7.22
N ARG A 66 -6.21 -3.56 6.80
CA ARG A 66 -6.26 -4.92 7.35
C ARG A 66 -5.78 -4.93 8.80
N LEU A 67 -4.68 -4.22 9.11
CA LEU A 67 -4.17 -4.10 10.47
C LEU A 67 -5.13 -3.32 11.37
N ALA A 68 -5.79 -2.27 10.87
CA ALA A 68 -6.80 -1.54 11.61
C ALA A 68 -7.97 -2.45 12.01
N ARG A 69 -8.50 -3.23 11.08
CA ARG A 69 -9.57 -4.22 11.37
C ARG A 69 -9.11 -5.33 12.32
N ALA A 70 -7.87 -5.77 12.20
CA ALA A 70 -7.29 -6.75 13.13
C ALA A 70 -7.19 -6.19 14.56
N ALA A 71 -6.87 -4.88 14.69
CA ALA A 71 -6.86 -4.21 15.98
C ALA A 71 -8.27 -4.09 16.59
N GLU A 72 -9.28 -3.74 15.80
CA GLU A 72 -10.69 -3.72 16.24
C GLU A 72 -11.17 -5.09 16.73
N ARG A 73 -10.77 -6.15 16.01
CA ARG A 73 -11.12 -7.53 16.36
C ARG A 73 -10.23 -8.16 17.42
N GLN A 74 -9.23 -7.42 17.89
CA GLN A 74 -8.20 -7.91 18.83
C GLN A 74 -7.48 -9.16 18.32
N GLU A 75 -7.30 -9.28 17.02
CA GLU A 75 -6.55 -10.35 16.37
C GLU A 75 -5.03 -10.13 16.54
N VAL A 76 -4.55 -10.38 17.76
CA VAL A 76 -3.13 -10.16 18.13
C VAL A 76 -2.18 -10.89 17.17
N SER A 77 -2.52 -12.11 16.76
CA SER A 77 -1.70 -12.91 15.84
C SER A 77 -1.47 -12.24 14.49
N THR A 78 -2.50 -11.60 13.92
CA THR A 78 -2.43 -10.88 12.64
C THR A 78 -1.52 -9.66 12.75
N ILE A 79 -1.62 -8.92 13.85
CA ILE A 79 -0.76 -7.75 14.10
C ILE A 79 0.68 -8.18 14.33
N MET A 80 0.90 -9.22 15.14
CA MET A 80 2.24 -9.76 15.42
C MET A 80 2.93 -10.33 14.17
N ALA A 81 2.16 -10.86 13.21
CA ALA A 81 2.70 -11.34 11.94
C ALA A 81 3.20 -10.22 11.01
N ALA A 82 2.70 -8.99 11.20
CA ALA A 82 3.16 -7.82 10.45
C ALA A 82 4.40 -7.14 11.04
N LEU A 83 4.75 -7.47 12.30
CA LEU A 83 5.94 -6.95 12.97
C LEU A 83 7.15 -7.83 12.67
N ASP A 84 8.35 -7.22 12.57
CA ASP A 84 9.58 -7.98 12.40
C ASP A 84 9.79 -8.93 13.59
N PRO A 85 9.93 -10.24 13.34
CA PRO A 85 10.13 -11.24 14.41
C PRO A 85 11.43 -11.04 15.20
N ASP A 86 12.43 -10.38 14.62
CA ASP A 86 13.72 -10.13 15.27
C ASP A 86 13.66 -8.98 16.28
N LEU A 87 12.61 -8.14 16.25
CA LEU A 87 12.43 -6.99 17.12
C LEU A 87 11.54 -7.32 18.33
N ARG A 88 12.10 -8.07 19.28
CA ARG A 88 11.38 -8.45 20.51
C ARG A 88 10.80 -7.26 21.27
N PRO A 89 11.54 -6.15 21.52
CA PRO A 89 11.00 -5.04 22.32
C PRO A 89 9.76 -4.40 21.67
N LEU A 90 9.75 -4.22 20.35
CA LEU A 90 8.59 -3.68 19.62
C LEU A 90 7.36 -4.57 19.75
N ARG A 91 7.56 -5.89 19.69
CA ARG A 91 6.48 -6.88 19.84
C ARG A 91 5.91 -6.89 21.25
N GLU A 92 6.74 -6.84 22.27
CA GLU A 92 6.32 -6.77 23.67
C GLU A 92 5.54 -5.49 23.95
N GLU A 93 5.99 -4.36 23.40
CA GLU A 93 5.30 -3.07 23.54
C GLU A 93 3.94 -3.08 22.84
N ALA A 94 3.89 -3.57 21.59
CA ALA A 94 2.65 -3.71 20.84
C ALA A 94 1.65 -4.64 21.57
N GLU A 95 2.12 -5.74 22.15
CA GLU A 95 1.28 -6.65 22.93
C GLU A 95 0.73 -5.99 24.20
N LYS A 96 1.55 -5.21 24.89
CA LYS A 96 1.11 -4.44 26.07
C LYS A 96 0.04 -3.43 25.70
N VAL A 97 0.26 -2.66 24.64
CA VAL A 97 -0.72 -1.66 24.16
C VAL A 97 -2.04 -2.34 23.77
N LEU A 98 -2.00 -3.44 23.03
CA LEU A 98 -3.20 -4.18 22.64
C LEU A 98 -3.97 -4.76 23.82
N LYS A 99 -3.28 -5.11 24.92
CA LYS A 99 -3.93 -5.56 26.16
C LYS A 99 -4.56 -4.40 26.97
N GLN A 100 -3.97 -3.21 26.90
CA GLN A 100 -4.42 -2.03 27.66
C GLN A 100 -5.54 -1.25 26.96
N VAL A 101 -5.59 -1.30 25.62
CA VAL A 101 -6.54 -0.54 24.83
C VAL A 101 -7.48 -1.51 24.12
N ARG A 102 -8.77 -1.33 24.30
CA ARG A 102 -9.80 -2.02 23.52
C ARG A 102 -10.43 -1.03 22.54
N PRO A 103 -9.87 -0.91 21.34
CA PRO A 103 -10.45 -0.05 20.33
C PRO A 103 -11.79 -0.65 19.89
N THR A 104 -12.81 0.21 19.83
CA THR A 104 -14.12 -0.15 19.29
C THR A 104 -14.17 0.15 17.80
N GLU A 105 -13.44 1.20 17.39
CA GLU A 105 -13.35 1.64 16.00
C GLU A 105 -11.95 2.21 15.74
N VAL A 106 -11.33 1.80 14.62
CA VAL A 106 -10.03 2.30 14.16
C VAL A 106 -10.17 2.76 12.71
N ALA A 107 -10.39 4.06 12.53
CA ALA A 107 -10.55 4.65 11.22
C ALA A 107 -9.26 5.33 10.77
N ILE A 108 -8.74 4.91 9.62
CA ILE A 108 -7.59 5.56 8.98
C ILE A 108 -8.11 6.75 8.17
N THR A 109 -7.72 7.95 8.57
CA THR A 109 -8.18 9.20 7.93
C THR A 109 -7.28 9.59 6.75
N SER A 110 -5.97 9.32 6.86
CA SER A 110 -4.99 9.64 5.82
C SER A 110 -3.88 8.61 5.85
N VAL A 111 -3.41 8.24 4.66
CA VAL A 111 -2.26 7.35 4.46
C VAL A 111 -1.38 7.95 3.39
N ASP A 112 -0.13 8.22 3.73
CA ASP A 112 0.90 8.58 2.76
C ASP A 112 2.04 7.57 2.86
N VAL A 113 2.39 6.94 1.74
CA VAL A 113 3.41 5.89 1.68
C VAL A 113 4.49 6.28 0.69
N ALA A 114 5.69 6.44 1.19
CA ALA A 114 6.91 6.62 0.39
C ALA A 114 7.73 5.32 0.41
N VAL A 115 7.91 4.72 -0.76
CA VAL A 115 8.72 3.50 -0.94
C VAL A 115 10.09 3.88 -1.50
N GLU A 116 11.16 3.39 -0.88
CA GLU A 116 12.54 3.56 -1.33
C GLU A 116 13.10 2.21 -1.83
N PRO A 117 12.84 1.84 -3.09
CA PRO A 117 13.22 0.53 -3.62
C PRO A 117 14.73 0.38 -3.83
N ALA A 118 15.46 1.50 -3.95
CA ALA A 118 16.90 1.49 -4.20
C ALA A 118 17.75 1.09 -2.97
N LYS A 119 17.15 1.07 -1.76
CA LYS A 119 17.86 0.64 -0.55
C LYS A 119 17.81 -0.89 -0.42
N MET A 120 18.90 -1.49 0.04
CA MET A 120 18.95 -2.93 0.36
C MET A 120 19.05 -3.14 1.88
N PRO A 121 18.08 -3.76 2.54
CA PRO A 121 16.77 -4.16 2.01
C PRO A 121 15.89 -2.96 1.65
N PRO A 122 14.92 -3.11 0.72
CA PRO A 122 13.97 -2.05 0.39
C PRO A 122 13.25 -1.54 1.64
N LYS A 123 13.08 -0.22 1.74
CA LYS A 123 12.46 0.44 2.87
C LYS A 123 11.23 1.22 2.43
N ALA A 124 10.28 1.36 3.33
CA ALA A 124 9.15 2.24 3.14
C ALA A 124 8.87 3.03 4.43
N VAL A 125 8.40 4.25 4.26
CA VAL A 125 7.92 5.10 5.34
C VAL A 125 6.46 5.37 5.08
N ALA A 126 5.60 5.06 6.05
CA ALA A 126 4.19 5.35 5.99
C ALA A 126 3.83 6.36 7.09
N ASN A 127 3.21 7.45 6.70
CA ASN A 127 2.64 8.42 7.63
C ASN A 127 1.11 8.23 7.61
N LEU A 128 0.57 7.94 8.77
CA LEU A 128 -0.84 7.62 8.95
C LEU A 128 -1.47 8.62 9.92
N ILE A 129 -2.70 9.04 9.63
CA ILE A 129 -3.54 9.69 10.62
C ILE A 129 -4.66 8.72 10.96
N VAL A 130 -4.68 8.26 12.18
CA VAL A 130 -5.60 7.24 12.66
C VAL A 130 -6.50 7.83 13.73
N ARG A 131 -7.81 7.67 13.56
CA ARG A 131 -8.79 7.95 14.60
C ARG A 131 -9.08 6.66 15.34
N VAL A 132 -8.83 6.66 16.63
CA VAL A 132 -9.10 5.53 17.50
C VAL A 132 -10.22 5.92 18.46
N THR A 133 -11.32 5.20 18.39
CA THR A 133 -12.42 5.30 19.38
C THR A 133 -12.41 4.03 20.22
N GLY A 134 -12.39 4.17 21.54
CA GLY A 134 -12.34 3.01 22.40
C GLY A 134 -12.32 3.38 23.90
N ASN A 135 -12.31 2.35 24.72
CA ASN A 135 -12.19 2.47 26.16
C ASN A 135 -10.75 2.17 26.59
N VAL A 136 -10.13 3.09 27.31
CA VAL A 136 -8.89 2.80 28.02
C VAL A 136 -9.26 2.03 29.29
N ILE A 137 -8.74 0.81 29.42
CA ILE A 137 -9.15 -0.13 30.48
C ILE A 137 -8.98 0.49 31.87
N ASP A 138 -7.94 1.31 32.09
CA ASP A 138 -7.66 1.93 33.39
C ASP A 138 -8.57 3.12 33.76
N LYS A 139 -9.25 3.75 32.82
CA LYS A 139 -10.03 4.97 33.07
C LYS A 139 -11.51 4.85 32.79
N GLY A 140 -11.98 3.76 32.16
CA GLY A 140 -13.41 3.48 31.92
C GLY A 140 -14.16 4.53 31.08
N THR A 141 -13.47 5.55 30.57
CA THR A 141 -14.08 6.65 29.85
C THR A 141 -13.93 6.41 28.34
N PRO A 142 -15.03 6.33 27.58
CA PRO A 142 -14.96 6.27 26.15
C PRO A 142 -14.37 7.58 25.60
N GLY A 143 -13.41 7.47 24.73
CA GLY A 143 -12.77 8.63 24.12
C GLY A 143 -12.40 8.38 22.66
N THR A 144 -12.37 9.46 21.90
CA THR A 144 -11.86 9.44 20.52
C THR A 144 -10.56 10.24 20.48
N VAL A 145 -9.51 9.62 20.00
CA VAL A 145 -8.19 10.25 19.89
C VAL A 145 -7.73 10.19 18.42
N LEU A 146 -7.18 11.30 17.95
CA LEU A 146 -6.47 11.34 16.67
C LEU A 146 -4.98 11.15 16.95
N VAL A 147 -4.40 10.14 16.31
CA VAL A 147 -2.98 9.81 16.46
C VAL A 147 -2.33 9.86 15.08
N GLY A 148 -1.28 10.67 14.96
CA GLY A 148 -0.35 10.59 13.85
C GLY A 148 0.61 9.43 14.11
N VAL A 149 0.71 8.50 13.19
CA VAL A 149 1.59 7.33 13.31
C VAL A 149 2.56 7.32 12.14
N LYS A 150 3.85 7.36 12.44
CA LYS A 150 4.90 7.15 11.45
C LYS A 150 5.40 5.73 11.57
N VAL A 151 5.25 4.96 10.51
CA VAL A 151 5.62 3.55 10.46
C VAL A 151 6.79 3.37 9.50
N LEU A 152 7.87 2.79 10.00
CA LEU A 152 9.01 2.38 9.19
C LEU A 152 8.87 0.90 8.85
N LEU A 153 8.91 0.58 7.55
CA LEU A 153 8.82 -0.79 7.07
C LEU A 153 10.08 -1.17 6.29
N HIS A 154 10.37 -2.46 6.28
CA HIS A 154 11.39 -3.03 5.40
C HIS A 154 10.89 -4.34 4.79
N LYS A 155 11.44 -4.67 3.62
CA LYS A 155 11.08 -5.89 2.90
C LYS A 155 12.09 -6.98 3.24
N LYS A 156 11.61 -8.07 3.88
CA LYS A 156 12.42 -9.23 4.25
C LYS A 156 11.78 -10.50 3.72
N HIS A 157 12.53 -11.31 2.97
CA HIS A 157 12.02 -12.54 2.32
C HIS A 157 10.74 -12.32 1.48
N GLY A 158 10.67 -11.20 0.76
CA GLY A 158 9.52 -10.85 -0.07
C GLY A 158 8.31 -10.28 0.67
N ARG A 159 8.36 -10.14 2.01
CA ARG A 159 7.27 -9.60 2.84
C ARG A 159 7.66 -8.24 3.43
N TRP A 160 6.70 -7.34 3.50
CA TRP A 160 6.85 -6.07 4.19
C TRP A 160 6.57 -6.27 5.67
N LEU A 161 7.53 -5.88 6.52
CA LEU A 161 7.46 -5.99 7.97
C LEU A 161 7.67 -4.62 8.60
N VAL A 162 6.94 -4.34 9.66
CA VAL A 162 7.11 -3.13 10.46
C VAL A 162 8.38 -3.27 11.29
N LYS A 163 9.28 -2.31 11.10
CA LYS A 163 10.55 -2.22 11.83
C LYS A 163 10.45 -1.27 13.02
N ASP A 164 9.66 -0.21 12.86
CA ASP A 164 9.51 0.81 13.89
C ASP A 164 8.17 1.53 13.71
N ALA A 165 7.60 2.02 14.79
CA ALA A 165 6.36 2.77 14.77
C ALA A 165 6.41 3.85 15.86
N GLU A 166 6.35 5.10 15.43
CA GLU A 166 6.30 6.26 16.32
C GLU A 166 4.89 6.87 16.24
N GLY A 167 4.25 7.01 17.39
CA GLY A 167 2.92 7.61 17.49
C GLY A 167 2.97 8.94 18.23
N GLU A 168 2.36 9.98 17.65
CA GLU A 168 2.20 11.28 18.28
C GLU A 168 0.72 11.66 18.32
N GLN A 169 0.22 12.11 19.48
CA GLN A 169 -1.15 12.61 19.56
C GLN A 169 -1.30 13.92 18.78
N VAL A 170 -2.13 13.89 17.76
CA VAL A 170 -2.50 15.09 17.00
C VAL A 170 -3.56 15.85 17.81
N ARG A 171 -3.19 16.97 18.42
CA ARG A 171 -4.17 17.87 19.04
C ARG A 171 -4.97 18.55 17.93
N PRO A 172 -6.31 18.45 17.92
CA PRO A 172 -7.12 19.20 16.97
C PRO A 172 -6.95 20.69 17.26
N GLY A 173 -6.35 21.44 16.33
CA GLY A 173 -6.24 22.89 16.43
C GLY A 173 -4.88 23.52 16.17
N THR A 174 -3.83 22.78 15.87
CA THR A 174 -2.50 23.34 15.53
C THR A 174 -2.20 23.21 14.04
N ASN A 175 -3.06 23.77 13.20
CA ASN A 175 -2.64 24.14 11.84
C ASN A 175 -1.86 25.44 11.95
N ARG A 176 -0.54 25.39 11.80
CA ARG A 176 0.29 26.53 11.38
C ARG A 176 0.68 26.37 9.93
#